data_d65da2a0abcc4b5a3912555c0983edaa
#
_entry.id   d65da2a0abcc4b5a3912555c0983edaa
#
_cell.length_a   1.000
_cell.length_b   1.000
_cell.length_c   1.000
_cell.angle_alpha   90.00
_cell.angle_beta   90.00
_cell.angle_gamma   90.00
#
_symmetry.space_group_name_H-M   'P 1'
#
loop_
_entity.id
_entity.type
_entity.pdbx_description
1 polymer ?
#
loop_
_entity_poly.entity_id
_entity_poly.type
_entity_poly.pdbx_seq_one_letter_code
_entity_poly.pdbx_strand_id
1 'polypeptide(L)'
;MPRRLPVRPAKVMGNFFALTAMSMMFFIYYMFAFCLYGPRAEKDTASFVILLIYNALFVMTAWSFLQTMTTDPGQVPVFWGFHLGDNENKRKRYCLMCNVFKPERCHHCSACNRCVLNMDHHCPWINNCVGFWNRKYFMLLLVYVLIITYFTAIFAGPDFVASMKWGFDNHTFSASNPELRRVTIICFAYFFNCCVAFLM
;
A
#
# COMPACT_ATOMS: atom_id res chain seq x y z
N MET A 1 -8.57 30.20 19.45
CA MET A 1 -8.69 28.73 19.46
C MET A 1 -8.96 28.25 18.04
N PRO A 2 -8.12 27.39 17.44
CA PRO A 2 -8.43 26.84 16.14
C PRO A 2 -9.62 25.88 16.30
N ARG A 3 -10.73 26.15 15.59
CA ARG A 3 -11.87 25.24 15.53
C ARG A 3 -11.38 23.91 14.93
N ARG A 4 -11.42 22.82 15.70
CA ARG A 4 -11.22 21.46 15.16
C ARG A 4 -12.35 21.22 14.16
N LEU A 5 -12.01 21.26 12.87
CA LEU A 5 -12.96 20.90 11.83
C LEU A 5 -13.39 19.44 12.04
N PRO A 6 -14.68 19.12 11.85
CA PRO A 6 -15.17 17.75 12.01
C PRO A 6 -14.40 16.80 11.10
N VAL A 7 -14.06 15.62 11.63
CA VAL A 7 -13.35 14.57 10.87
C VAL A 7 -14.23 14.18 9.68
N ARG A 8 -13.71 14.37 8.47
CA ARG A 8 -14.47 14.08 7.25
C ARG A 8 -14.63 12.58 7.05
N PRO A 9 -15.81 12.09 6.63
CA PRO A 9 -16.06 10.67 6.42
C PRO A 9 -15.04 10.02 5.46
N ALA A 10 -14.57 10.75 4.44
CA ALA A 10 -13.53 10.27 3.52
C ALA A 10 -12.19 9.94 4.21
N LYS A 11 -11.80 10.69 5.27
CA LYS A 11 -10.60 10.40 6.05
C LYS A 11 -10.78 9.19 6.97
N VAL A 12 -11.97 9.00 7.51
CA VAL A 12 -12.30 7.80 8.32
C VAL A 12 -12.27 6.55 7.45
N MET A 13 -12.89 6.59 6.26
CA MET A 13 -12.82 5.51 5.28
C MET A 13 -11.37 5.23 4.84
N GLY A 14 -10.58 6.29 4.62
CA GLY A 14 -9.16 6.14 4.28
C GLY A 14 -8.35 5.41 5.37
N ASN A 15 -8.66 5.63 6.66
CA ASN A 15 -8.04 4.87 7.75
C ASN A 15 -8.38 3.38 7.66
N PHE A 16 -9.63 3.04 7.37
CA PHE A 16 -10.05 1.64 7.18
C PHE A 16 -9.27 0.98 6.02
N PHE A 17 -9.17 1.62 4.86
CA PHE A 17 -8.41 1.09 3.73
C PHE A 17 -6.91 0.96 4.04
N ALA A 18 -6.30 1.93 4.71
CA ALA A 18 -4.90 1.87 5.08
C ALA A 18 -4.63 0.73 6.09
N LEU A 19 -5.50 0.54 7.08
CA LEU A 19 -5.41 -0.59 8.02
C LEU A 19 -5.58 -1.93 7.30
N THR A 20 -6.52 -2.02 6.35
CA THR A 20 -6.71 -3.22 5.54
C THR A 20 -5.46 -3.54 4.72
N ALA A 21 -4.86 -2.54 4.05
CA ALA A 21 -3.63 -2.73 3.28
C ALA A 21 -2.47 -3.22 4.16
N MET A 22 -2.29 -2.61 5.34
CA MET A 22 -1.27 -3.06 6.30
C MET A 22 -1.52 -4.48 6.78
N SER A 23 -2.75 -4.80 7.17
CA SER A 23 -3.12 -6.15 7.63
C SER A 23 -2.85 -7.22 6.56
N MET A 24 -3.17 -6.91 5.30
CA MET A 24 -2.90 -7.78 4.16
C MET A 24 -1.40 -7.99 3.93
N MET A 25 -0.62 -6.92 3.98
CA MET A 25 0.84 -6.97 3.82
C MET A 25 1.48 -7.83 4.92
N PHE A 26 1.09 -7.64 6.19
CA PHE A 26 1.57 -8.46 7.30
C PHE A 26 1.08 -9.90 7.24
N PHE A 27 -0.13 -10.16 6.78
CA PHE A 27 -0.66 -11.51 6.60
C PHE A 27 0.14 -12.31 5.57
N ILE A 28 0.41 -11.73 4.38
CA ILE A 28 1.23 -12.38 3.34
C ILE A 28 2.64 -12.61 3.87
N TYR A 29 3.22 -11.63 4.57
CA TYR A 29 4.53 -11.76 5.19
C TYR A 29 4.57 -12.92 6.19
N TYR A 30 3.61 -13.00 7.10
CA TYR A 30 3.51 -14.07 8.10
C TYR A 30 3.44 -15.44 7.44
N MET A 31 2.63 -15.58 6.40
CA MET A 31 2.48 -16.82 5.67
C MET A 31 3.77 -17.24 5.00
N PHE A 32 4.44 -16.35 4.29
CA PHE A 32 5.68 -16.65 3.61
C PHE A 32 6.83 -16.90 4.59
N ALA A 33 7.07 -15.96 5.50
CA ALA A 33 8.24 -16.00 6.38
C ALA A 33 8.12 -17.03 7.50
N PHE A 34 6.97 -17.19 8.13
CA PHE A 34 6.82 -18.07 9.30
C PHE A 34 6.22 -19.44 8.95
N CYS A 35 5.24 -19.50 8.04
CA CYS A 35 4.59 -20.77 7.74
C CYS A 35 5.28 -21.58 6.65
N LEU A 36 5.87 -20.93 5.62
CA LEU A 36 6.48 -21.64 4.50
C LEU A 36 7.99 -21.78 4.66
N TYR A 37 8.72 -20.68 4.75
CA TYR A 37 10.19 -20.67 4.68
C TYR A 37 10.89 -20.70 6.03
N GLY A 38 10.31 -20.20 7.12
CA GLY A 38 10.93 -20.27 8.44
C GLY A 38 11.36 -21.68 8.86
N PRO A 39 10.45 -22.68 8.85
CA PRO A 39 10.79 -24.05 9.21
C PRO A 39 11.78 -24.73 8.24
N ARG A 40 11.89 -24.25 6.99
CA ARG A 40 12.83 -24.76 5.99
C ARG A 40 14.21 -24.12 6.14
N ALA A 41 14.26 -22.84 6.48
CA ALA A 41 15.51 -22.10 6.62
C ALA A 41 16.44 -22.67 7.71
N GLU A 42 15.88 -23.35 8.72
CA GLU A 42 16.64 -24.07 9.74
C GLU A 42 17.37 -25.32 9.19
N LYS A 43 16.91 -25.88 8.07
CA LYS A 43 17.36 -27.14 7.52
C LYS A 43 18.11 -27.02 6.21
N ASP A 44 17.89 -25.93 5.47
CA ASP A 44 18.39 -25.73 4.11
C ASP A 44 18.88 -24.30 3.89
N THR A 45 20.15 -24.20 3.47
CA THR A 45 20.82 -22.91 3.20
C THR A 45 20.12 -22.10 2.09
N ALA A 46 19.58 -22.77 1.06
CA ALA A 46 18.88 -22.07 -0.03
C ALA A 46 17.60 -21.41 0.49
N SER A 47 16.83 -22.11 1.32
CA SER A 47 15.63 -21.56 1.98
C SER A 47 15.97 -20.40 2.92
N PHE A 48 17.11 -20.46 3.61
CA PHE A 48 17.59 -19.35 4.43
C PHE A 48 17.89 -18.10 3.58
N VAL A 49 18.59 -18.26 2.45
CA VAL A 49 18.88 -17.13 1.54
C VAL A 49 17.62 -16.53 0.96
N ILE A 50 16.65 -17.36 0.53
CA ILE A 50 15.34 -16.90 0.04
C ILE A 50 14.62 -16.08 1.11
N LEU A 51 14.60 -16.56 2.34
CA LEU A 51 13.98 -15.86 3.46
C LEU A 51 14.68 -14.54 3.76
N LEU A 52 16.00 -14.48 3.68
CA LEU A 52 16.78 -13.24 3.88
C LEU A 52 16.42 -12.18 2.82
N ILE A 53 16.37 -12.57 1.55
CA ILE A 53 16.00 -11.68 0.44
C ILE A 53 14.56 -11.19 0.63
N TYR A 54 13.64 -12.09 0.99
CA TYR A 54 12.24 -11.74 1.23
C TYR A 54 12.08 -10.72 2.38
N ASN A 55 12.80 -10.92 3.48
CA ASN A 55 12.80 -9.96 4.59
C ASN A 55 13.30 -8.57 4.16
N ALA A 56 14.37 -8.51 3.37
CA ALA A 56 14.87 -7.24 2.84
C ALA A 56 13.82 -6.54 1.96
N LEU A 57 13.18 -7.27 1.04
CA LEU A 57 12.10 -6.75 0.19
C LEU A 57 10.90 -6.27 1.02
N PHE A 58 10.52 -7.02 2.07
CA PHE A 58 9.43 -6.64 2.96
C PHE A 58 9.73 -5.34 3.71
N VAL A 59 10.94 -5.19 4.25
CA VAL A 59 11.37 -3.96 4.94
C VAL A 59 11.32 -2.77 4.00
N MET A 60 11.81 -2.91 2.76
CA MET A 60 11.78 -1.83 1.77
C MET A 60 10.35 -1.46 1.36
N THR A 61 9.46 -2.45 1.22
CA THR A 61 8.03 -2.25 0.94
C THR A 61 7.35 -1.51 2.08
N ALA A 62 7.52 -1.98 3.31
CA ALA A 62 6.93 -1.39 4.50
C ALA A 62 7.43 0.05 4.74
N TRP A 63 8.72 0.28 4.56
CA TRP A 63 9.31 1.61 4.65
C TRP A 63 8.71 2.57 3.62
N SER A 64 8.64 2.15 2.34
CA SER A 64 8.07 2.98 1.27
C SER A 64 6.59 3.27 1.51
N PHE A 65 5.82 2.30 2.03
CA PHE A 65 4.43 2.48 2.43
C PHE A 65 4.29 3.53 3.53
N LEU A 66 5.07 3.41 4.60
CA LEU A 66 5.04 4.35 5.73
C LEU A 66 5.46 5.75 5.28
N GLN A 67 6.52 5.88 4.48
CA GLN A 67 6.96 7.17 3.96
C GLN A 67 5.90 7.82 3.07
N THR A 68 5.25 7.05 2.21
CA THR A 68 4.17 7.59 1.35
C THR A 68 2.98 8.07 2.18
N MET A 69 2.63 7.34 3.24
CA MET A 69 1.51 7.66 4.13
C MET A 69 1.78 8.87 5.02
N THR A 70 3.00 9.00 5.55
CA THR A 70 3.35 10.00 6.58
C THR A 70 3.95 11.28 6.02
N THR A 71 4.60 11.22 4.85
CA THR A 71 5.19 12.41 4.23
C THR A 71 4.10 13.35 3.71
N ASP A 72 4.20 14.64 4.02
CA ASP A 72 3.31 15.66 3.47
C ASP A 72 3.46 15.73 1.94
N PRO A 73 2.36 15.62 1.17
CA PRO A 73 2.43 15.64 -0.30
C PRO A 73 2.82 17.00 -0.89
N GLY A 74 2.84 18.06 -0.09
CA GLY A 74 3.18 19.43 -0.47
C GLY A 74 1.98 20.37 -0.38
N GLN A 75 2.14 21.45 0.34
CA GLN A 75 1.14 22.52 0.51
C GLN A 75 1.55 23.77 -0.26
N VAL A 76 0.55 24.47 -0.82
CA VAL A 76 0.77 25.76 -1.48
C VAL A 76 1.11 26.81 -0.41
N PRO A 77 2.21 27.57 -0.55
CA PRO A 77 2.52 28.69 0.34
C PRO A 77 1.40 29.74 0.31
N VAL A 78 1.08 30.31 1.47
CA VAL A 78 -0.05 31.23 1.65
C VAL A 78 0.02 32.45 0.73
N PHE A 79 1.23 32.97 0.46
CA PHE A 79 1.46 34.14 -0.38
C PHE A 79 1.77 33.84 -1.84
N TRP A 80 1.59 32.57 -2.27
CA TRP A 80 1.84 32.19 -3.67
C TRP A 80 0.91 32.97 -4.62
N GLY A 81 1.52 33.57 -5.64
CA GLY A 81 0.79 34.26 -6.71
C GLY A 81 0.41 35.70 -6.42
N PHE A 82 0.63 36.21 -5.20
CA PHE A 82 0.33 37.64 -4.90
C PHE A 82 1.22 38.62 -5.65
N HIS A 83 2.43 38.21 -6.03
CA HIS A 83 3.39 39.05 -6.77
C HIS A 83 3.37 38.89 -8.29
N LEU A 84 2.57 37.95 -8.80
CA LEU A 84 2.45 37.73 -10.24
C LEU A 84 1.43 38.70 -10.82
N GLY A 85 1.84 39.71 -11.59
CA GLY A 85 1.02 40.82 -12.08
C GLY A 85 -0.16 40.49 -13.03
N ASP A 86 -0.35 39.22 -13.41
CA ASP A 86 -1.39 38.80 -14.34
C ASP A 86 -2.70 38.42 -13.62
N ASN A 87 -3.64 39.39 -13.56
CA ASN A 87 -4.91 39.25 -12.86
C ASN A 87 -5.91 38.31 -13.57
N GLU A 88 -5.80 38.10 -14.87
CA GLU A 88 -6.78 37.31 -15.64
C GLU A 88 -6.54 35.83 -15.53
N ASN A 89 -5.29 35.38 -15.58
CA ASN A 89 -4.88 34.00 -15.34
C ASN A 89 -5.02 33.59 -13.87
N LYS A 90 -4.89 34.52 -12.94
CA LYS A 90 -5.07 34.31 -11.50
C LYS A 90 -6.49 33.94 -11.13
N ARG A 91 -7.53 34.50 -11.75
CA ARG A 91 -8.94 34.19 -11.47
C ARG A 91 -9.29 32.75 -11.81
N LYS A 92 -8.74 32.21 -12.90
CA LYS A 92 -9.00 30.84 -13.36
C LYS A 92 -8.33 29.77 -12.48
N ARG A 93 -7.29 30.14 -11.76
CA ARG A 93 -6.50 29.20 -10.93
C ARG A 93 -6.61 29.48 -9.41
N TYR A 94 -7.62 30.21 -8.96
CA TYR A 94 -7.84 30.47 -7.55
C TYR A 94 -8.66 29.36 -6.89
N CYS A 95 -8.31 29.00 -5.66
CA CYS A 95 -9.07 28.06 -4.84
C CYS A 95 -9.90 28.82 -3.79
N LEU A 96 -11.20 28.88 -3.96
CA LEU A 96 -12.11 29.52 -3.01
C LEU A 96 -12.14 28.84 -1.64
N MET A 97 -11.91 27.51 -1.60
CA MET A 97 -11.93 26.75 -0.35
C MET A 97 -10.68 26.99 0.51
N CYS A 98 -9.53 27.22 -0.13
CA CYS A 98 -8.25 27.42 0.56
C CYS A 98 -7.81 28.89 0.58
N ASN A 99 -8.48 29.77 -0.17
CA ASN A 99 -8.12 31.19 -0.38
C ASN A 99 -6.67 31.35 -0.88
N VAL A 100 -6.24 30.52 -1.84
CA VAL A 100 -4.88 30.56 -2.42
C VAL A 100 -4.94 30.47 -3.94
N PHE A 101 -3.99 31.10 -4.62
CA PHE A 101 -3.75 30.86 -6.04
C PHE A 101 -3.13 29.49 -6.24
N LYS A 102 -3.61 28.72 -7.23
CA LYS A 102 -3.10 27.39 -7.54
C LYS A 102 -1.91 27.48 -8.49
N PRO A 103 -0.71 27.01 -8.11
CA PRO A 103 0.37 26.76 -9.04
C PRO A 103 -0.01 25.76 -10.13
N GLU A 104 0.87 25.57 -11.11
CA GLU A 104 0.68 24.49 -12.10
C GLU A 104 0.59 23.13 -11.42
N ARG A 105 -0.30 22.27 -11.96
CA ARG A 105 -0.57 20.91 -11.44
C ARG A 105 -1.01 20.89 -9.95
N CYS A 106 -1.43 22.02 -9.40
CA CYS A 106 -2.00 22.08 -8.05
C CYS A 106 -3.51 21.86 -8.12
N HIS A 107 -4.02 20.94 -7.31
CA HIS A 107 -5.46 20.66 -7.19
C HIS A 107 -5.90 20.68 -5.73
N HIS A 108 -7.18 21.07 -5.51
CA HIS A 108 -7.79 20.96 -4.19
C HIS A 108 -8.30 19.54 -3.99
N CYS A 109 -7.82 18.89 -2.93
CA CYS A 109 -8.32 17.61 -2.49
C CYS A 109 -9.43 17.78 -1.48
N SER A 110 -10.65 17.33 -1.81
CA SER A 110 -11.80 17.37 -0.91
C SER A 110 -11.64 16.48 0.32
N ALA A 111 -10.98 15.31 0.17
CA ALA A 111 -10.72 14.39 1.28
C ALA A 111 -9.71 14.98 2.27
N CYS A 112 -8.60 15.59 1.80
CA CYS A 112 -7.60 16.25 2.63
C CYS A 112 -7.96 17.66 3.02
N ASN A 113 -8.98 18.28 2.36
CA ASN A 113 -9.43 19.66 2.54
C ASN A 113 -8.33 20.71 2.37
N ARG A 114 -7.44 20.50 1.41
CA ARG A 114 -6.36 21.43 1.10
C ARG A 114 -5.92 21.34 -0.36
N CYS A 115 -5.27 22.39 -0.84
CA CYS A 115 -4.57 22.37 -2.11
C CYS A 115 -3.24 21.62 -1.96
N VAL A 116 -2.96 20.73 -2.91
CA VAL A 116 -1.75 19.89 -2.94
C VAL A 116 -0.94 20.22 -4.17
N LEU A 117 0.36 20.48 -3.96
CA LEU A 117 1.32 20.78 -5.01
C LEU A 117 1.57 19.55 -5.88
N ASN A 118 1.58 19.77 -7.21
CA ASN A 118 1.84 18.71 -8.19
C ASN A 118 0.99 17.45 -7.90
N MET A 119 -0.28 17.67 -7.55
CA MET A 119 -1.18 16.61 -7.15
C MET A 119 -1.41 15.64 -8.30
N ASP A 120 -1.16 14.36 -8.02
CA ASP A 120 -1.53 13.25 -8.88
C ASP A 120 -2.95 12.79 -8.53
N HIS A 121 -3.12 12.16 -7.39
CA HIS A 121 -4.43 11.72 -6.90
C HIS A 121 -4.47 11.66 -5.36
N HIS A 122 -5.66 11.48 -4.80
CA HIS A 122 -5.83 11.05 -3.42
C HIS A 122 -5.94 9.52 -3.39
N CYS A 123 -5.04 8.87 -2.68
CA CYS A 123 -5.01 7.41 -2.58
C CYS A 123 -5.61 6.95 -1.24
N PRO A 124 -6.76 6.26 -1.25
CA PRO A 124 -7.39 5.77 -0.03
C PRO A 124 -6.52 4.74 0.72
N TRP A 125 -5.78 3.91 -0.01
CA TRP A 125 -4.94 2.86 0.54
C TRP A 125 -3.80 3.34 1.43
N ILE A 126 -3.35 4.58 1.23
CA ILE A 126 -2.35 5.26 2.08
C ILE A 126 -2.97 6.39 2.90
N ASN A 127 -4.27 6.63 2.73
CA ASN A 127 -5.02 7.76 3.31
C ASN A 127 -4.33 9.12 3.17
N ASN A 128 -3.67 9.33 2.05
CA ASN A 128 -2.93 10.56 1.74
C ASN A 128 -3.05 10.91 0.25
N CYS A 129 -2.74 12.16 -0.11
CA CYS A 129 -2.54 12.51 -1.50
C CYS A 129 -1.13 12.11 -1.96
N VAL A 130 -1.02 11.73 -3.23
CA VAL A 130 0.27 11.64 -3.92
C VAL A 130 0.52 12.98 -4.58
N GLY A 131 1.61 13.63 -4.20
CA GLY A 131 1.97 14.97 -4.63
C GLY A 131 3.48 15.19 -4.73
N PHE A 132 3.91 16.45 -4.64
CA PHE A 132 5.27 16.85 -4.94
C PHE A 132 6.35 16.12 -4.10
N TRP A 133 6.14 16.02 -2.78
CA TRP A 133 7.17 15.51 -1.86
C TRP A 133 7.15 14.00 -1.68
N ASN A 134 5.98 13.36 -1.78
CA ASN A 134 5.84 11.92 -1.49
C ASN A 134 5.71 11.04 -2.75
N ARG A 135 5.67 11.62 -3.96
CA ARG A 135 5.58 10.86 -5.22
C ARG A 135 6.69 9.81 -5.37
N LYS A 136 7.93 10.15 -4.98
CA LYS A 136 9.06 9.22 -5.06
C LYS A 136 8.84 7.97 -4.21
N TYR A 137 8.34 8.15 -2.99
CA TYR A 137 8.03 7.04 -2.09
C TYR A 137 6.88 6.19 -2.61
N PHE A 138 5.87 6.82 -3.21
CA PHE A 138 4.77 6.11 -3.87
C PHE A 138 5.25 5.25 -5.04
N MET A 139 6.10 5.78 -5.91
CA MET A 139 6.68 5.01 -7.01
C MET A 139 7.54 3.84 -6.52
N LEU A 140 8.36 4.06 -5.49
CA LEU A 140 9.14 2.99 -4.85
C LEU A 140 8.23 1.92 -4.23
N LEU A 141 7.13 2.34 -3.59
CA LEU A 141 6.14 1.41 -3.04
C LEU A 141 5.58 0.51 -4.15
N LEU A 142 5.15 1.07 -5.29
CA LEU A 142 4.64 0.29 -6.42
C LEU A 142 5.66 -0.73 -6.92
N VAL A 143 6.92 -0.30 -7.11
CA VAL A 143 8.01 -1.17 -7.57
C VAL A 143 8.25 -2.31 -6.57
N TYR A 144 8.37 -2.01 -5.28
CA TYR A 144 8.62 -3.04 -4.27
C TYR A 144 7.44 -3.99 -4.08
N VAL A 145 6.21 -3.49 -4.16
CA VAL A 145 5.01 -4.35 -4.12
C VAL A 145 5.02 -5.31 -5.31
N LEU A 146 5.32 -4.84 -6.53
CA LEU A 146 5.45 -5.72 -7.69
C LEU A 146 6.54 -6.78 -7.47
N ILE A 147 7.74 -6.38 -7.06
CA ILE A 147 8.85 -7.32 -6.86
C ILE A 147 8.47 -8.36 -5.80
N ILE A 148 7.95 -7.96 -4.64
CA ILE A 148 7.65 -8.90 -3.55
C ILE A 148 6.47 -9.82 -3.89
N THR A 149 5.47 -9.35 -4.64
CA THR A 149 4.34 -10.19 -5.05
C THR A 149 4.76 -11.24 -6.08
N TYR A 150 5.58 -10.87 -7.08
CA TYR A 150 6.14 -11.85 -8.02
C TYR A 150 7.10 -12.83 -7.33
N PHE A 151 7.94 -12.34 -6.43
CA PHE A 151 8.81 -13.19 -5.63
C PHE A 151 7.99 -14.22 -4.82
N THR A 152 6.95 -13.76 -4.14
CA THR A 152 6.03 -14.65 -3.40
C THR A 152 5.36 -15.66 -4.33
N ALA A 153 4.88 -15.23 -5.50
CA ALA A 153 4.21 -16.11 -6.46
C ALA A 153 5.15 -17.24 -6.96
N ILE A 154 6.40 -16.90 -7.28
CA ILE A 154 7.38 -17.88 -7.77
C ILE A 154 7.74 -18.90 -6.69
N PHE A 155 8.08 -18.44 -5.49
CA PHE A 155 8.62 -19.29 -4.44
C PHE A 155 7.53 -20.01 -3.62
N ALA A 156 6.32 -19.48 -3.49
CA ALA A 156 5.20 -20.15 -2.85
C ALA A 156 4.31 -20.96 -3.82
N GLY A 157 4.49 -20.80 -5.13
CA GLY A 157 3.72 -21.49 -6.15
C GLY A 157 3.73 -23.02 -6.04
N PRO A 158 4.90 -23.65 -5.88
CA PRO A 158 4.97 -25.12 -5.67
C PRO A 158 4.18 -25.59 -4.45
N ASP A 159 4.22 -24.85 -3.35
CA ASP A 159 3.46 -25.16 -2.12
C ASP A 159 1.96 -25.00 -2.34
N PHE A 160 1.55 -23.99 -3.08
CA PHE A 160 0.16 -23.80 -3.46
C PHE A 160 -0.35 -24.98 -4.29
N VAL A 161 0.40 -25.41 -5.33
CA VAL A 161 0.02 -26.54 -6.17
C VAL A 161 -0.05 -27.85 -5.35
N ALA A 162 0.93 -28.09 -4.47
CA ALA A 162 0.92 -29.23 -3.58
C ALA A 162 -0.28 -29.21 -2.62
N SER A 163 -0.61 -28.05 -2.09
CA SER A 163 -1.76 -27.83 -1.20
C SER A 163 -3.09 -28.08 -1.91
N MET A 164 -3.22 -27.63 -3.14
CA MET A 164 -4.41 -27.90 -3.97
C MET A 164 -4.58 -29.38 -4.25
N LYS A 165 -3.52 -30.09 -4.65
CA LYS A 165 -3.55 -31.54 -4.89
C LYS A 165 -3.99 -32.30 -3.62
N TRP A 166 -3.37 -31.99 -2.48
CA TRP A 166 -3.75 -32.59 -1.20
C TRP A 166 -5.23 -32.37 -0.87
N GLY A 167 -5.75 -31.17 -1.10
CA GLY A 167 -7.17 -30.85 -0.88
C GLY A 167 -8.13 -31.64 -1.78
N PHE A 168 -7.74 -31.91 -3.03
CA PHE A 168 -8.53 -32.76 -3.94
C PHE A 168 -8.51 -34.25 -3.55
N ASP A 169 -7.37 -34.74 -3.08
CA ASP A 169 -7.19 -36.17 -2.75
C ASP A 169 -7.84 -36.54 -1.40
N ASN A 170 -7.95 -35.56 -0.47
CA ASN A 170 -8.45 -35.79 0.88
C ASN A 170 -9.82 -35.10 1.08
N HIS A 171 -10.90 -35.75 0.64
CA HIS A 171 -12.27 -35.23 0.75
C HIS A 171 -12.84 -35.12 2.18
N THR A 172 -12.08 -35.44 3.21
CA THR A 172 -12.53 -35.39 4.62
C THR A 172 -12.35 -33.98 5.20
N PHE A 173 -13.38 -33.15 5.05
CA PHE A 173 -13.46 -31.81 5.64
C PHE A 173 -13.75 -31.92 7.15
N SER A 174 -12.75 -32.15 7.98
CA SER A 174 -12.86 -31.93 9.42
C SER A 174 -12.15 -30.63 9.79
N ALA A 175 -12.90 -29.67 10.34
CA ALA A 175 -12.33 -28.37 10.77
C ALA A 175 -11.22 -28.49 11.84
N SER A 176 -11.13 -29.66 12.52
CA SER A 176 -10.09 -29.98 13.49
C SER A 176 -8.78 -30.45 12.86
N ASN A 177 -8.73 -30.75 11.55
CA ASN A 177 -7.53 -31.24 10.90
C ASN A 177 -6.51 -30.08 10.70
N PRO A 178 -5.31 -30.15 11.33
CA PRO A 178 -4.30 -29.09 11.25
C PRO A 178 -3.76 -28.93 9.81
N GLU A 179 -3.68 -30.01 9.02
CA GLU A 179 -3.24 -29.94 7.62
C GLU A 179 -4.25 -29.21 6.75
N LEU A 180 -5.55 -29.48 6.92
CA LEU A 180 -6.60 -28.74 6.20
C LEU A 180 -6.51 -27.25 6.48
N ARG A 181 -6.30 -26.85 7.74
CA ARG A 181 -6.14 -25.45 8.12
C ARG A 181 -4.94 -24.81 7.41
N ARG A 182 -3.78 -25.50 7.41
CA ARG A 182 -2.57 -25.04 6.73
C ARG A 182 -2.80 -24.87 5.23
N VAL A 183 -3.37 -25.86 4.57
CA VAL A 183 -3.71 -25.84 3.13
C VAL A 183 -4.63 -24.65 2.81
N THR A 184 -5.70 -24.47 3.57
CA THR A 184 -6.65 -23.37 3.37
C THR A 184 -5.97 -22.01 3.46
N ILE A 185 -5.11 -21.82 4.46
CA ILE A 185 -4.41 -20.55 4.66
C ILE A 185 -3.41 -20.28 3.52
N ILE A 186 -2.66 -21.30 3.06
CA ILE A 186 -1.73 -21.17 1.93
C ILE A 186 -2.49 -20.79 0.65
N CYS A 187 -3.57 -21.51 0.35
CA CYS A 187 -4.39 -21.23 -0.84
C CYS A 187 -4.97 -19.82 -0.82
N PHE A 188 -5.51 -19.40 0.33
CA PHE A 188 -6.06 -18.07 0.49
C PHE A 188 -5.00 -16.98 0.34
N ALA A 189 -3.83 -17.13 1.00
CA ALA A 189 -2.75 -16.16 0.92
C ALA A 189 -2.17 -16.05 -0.51
N TYR A 190 -2.01 -17.19 -1.19
CA TYR A 190 -1.52 -17.21 -2.57
C TYR A 190 -2.50 -16.57 -3.55
N PHE A 191 -3.79 -16.92 -3.47
CA PHE A 191 -4.83 -16.30 -4.28
C PHE A 191 -4.86 -14.79 -4.08
N PHE A 192 -4.80 -14.36 -2.81
CA PHE A 192 -4.80 -12.96 -2.47
C PHE A 192 -3.56 -12.21 -3.00
N ASN A 193 -2.38 -12.82 -2.90
CA ASN A 193 -1.15 -12.29 -3.49
C ASN A 193 -1.26 -12.10 -5.01
N CYS A 194 -1.85 -13.06 -5.72
CA CYS A 194 -2.10 -12.96 -7.16
C CYS A 194 -3.10 -11.84 -7.49
N CYS A 195 -4.14 -11.64 -6.68
CA CYS A 195 -5.07 -10.51 -6.84
C CYS A 195 -4.35 -9.16 -6.69
N VAL A 196 -3.46 -9.02 -5.70
CA VAL A 196 -2.66 -7.80 -5.52
C VAL A 196 -1.75 -7.56 -6.73
N ALA A 197 -1.08 -8.59 -7.24
CA ALA A 197 -0.23 -8.49 -8.42
C ALA A 197 -1.01 -8.10 -9.68
N PHE A 198 -2.26 -8.55 -9.82
CA PHE A 198 -3.13 -8.21 -10.96
C PHE A 198 -3.65 -6.77 -10.91
N LEU A 199 -3.87 -6.23 -9.71
CA LEU A 199 -4.40 -4.87 -9.50
C LEU A 199 -3.33 -3.77 -9.59
N MET A 200 -2.04 -4.13 -9.60
CA MET A 200 -0.90 -3.21 -9.71
C MET A 200 -0.43 -3.03 -11.17
#